data_012b5b03255832ef559f528d62461dcd
#
_entry.id   012b5b03255832ef559f528d62461dcd
#
_cell.length_a   1.000
_cell.length_b   1.000
_cell.length_c   1.000
_cell.angle_alpha   90.00
_cell.angle_beta   90.00
_cell.angle_gamma   90.00
#
_symmetry.space_group_name_H-M   'P 1'
#
loop_
_entity.id
_entity.type
_entity.pdbx_description
1 polymer ?
#
loop_
_entity_poly.entity_id
_entity_poly.type
_entity_poly.pdbx_seq_one_letter_code
_entity_poly.pdbx_strand_id
1 'polypeptide(L)'
;MAAREQAALESRHREAADGGDPGAASQLGALLLRRGELEDAEPYLRAAAAAGQRAAANNLGVLLHQRGHRAEAAQWWRQAAVAGSAPAAHALGLQLRDQGEEEAAEYWLHFAAEQGHPLGAYALGDLMEHRRDVRAERWFRAAADAGHREAAYRLARMREAAGDKETAETWYRTAAARSHARAALRLGVLLEERGDHDEAARWYRQSAQNGEARAACALGFLLRDAGEQSAAAEWWQEAAEAGDGNAANALGALYAGRGEAAEAEQWYRVAMEAGDQNGAFNLGLLCAGLGREAQAEQWYRRAAYAGHREACNALAVVLLQRGDESGAEPWFSKAAESGSVDGAFNLGVLHAGRGEQQQAHEWYARAAAEGHGEAALQLAVAQEQRGQLSAALDRYRQAAAGGSAEGAFRLASLLDRRGDADAEAEHWYAVAADAGHRRAQVRMGVRAAERGALEIAESWYRRAAEAGSRSAAFNLGLLLARQDSETEAVLWYTRAADAGHGRAALRLALLSLRRGEPVQAESWCQRATEYGPAEVAERASRLLGALSAELSA
;
A
#
# COMPACT_ATOMS: atom_id res chain seq x y z
N MET A 1 -18.23 25.97 48.76
CA MET A 1 -17.31 25.85 49.92
C MET A 1 -15.87 26.14 49.51
N ALA A 2 -15.28 25.43 48.54
CA ALA A 2 -13.87 25.61 48.16
C ALA A 2 -13.43 27.05 47.80
N ALA A 3 -14.24 27.83 47.07
CA ALA A 3 -13.90 29.20 46.70
C ALA A 3 -13.87 30.18 47.91
N ARG A 4 -14.72 29.97 48.92
CA ARG A 4 -14.71 30.76 50.14
C ARG A 4 -13.53 30.43 51.06
N GLU A 5 -13.16 29.14 51.13
CA GLU A 5 -11.98 28.70 51.89
C GLU A 5 -10.69 29.21 51.22
N GLN A 6 -10.63 29.23 49.90
CA GLN A 6 -9.50 29.76 49.17
C GLN A 6 -9.34 31.28 49.35
N ALA A 7 -10.43 32.03 49.31
CA ALA A 7 -10.42 33.47 49.58
C ALA A 7 -10.01 33.80 51.04
N ALA A 8 -10.48 33.02 52.03
CA ALA A 8 -10.08 33.17 53.41
C ALA A 8 -8.59 32.86 53.66
N LEU A 9 -8.04 31.84 52.94
CA LEU A 9 -6.62 31.50 52.99
C LEU A 9 -5.76 32.61 52.37
N GLU A 10 -6.21 33.18 51.25
CA GLU A 10 -5.54 34.31 50.59
C GLU A 10 -5.51 35.54 51.50
N SER A 11 -6.64 35.89 52.15
CA SER A 11 -6.69 37.02 53.12
C SER A 11 -5.68 36.83 54.24
N ARG A 12 -5.59 35.64 54.82
CA ARG A 12 -4.59 35.32 55.87
C ARG A 12 -3.16 35.45 55.38
N HIS A 13 -2.86 34.95 54.15
CA HIS A 13 -1.51 35.09 53.57
C HIS A 13 -1.20 36.58 53.31
N ARG A 14 -2.17 37.39 52.90
CA ARG A 14 -1.99 38.81 52.65
C ARG A 14 -1.69 39.56 53.96
N GLU A 15 -2.47 39.33 54.99
CA GLU A 15 -2.24 39.94 56.31
C GLU A 15 -0.87 39.55 56.89
N ALA A 16 -0.48 38.33 56.80
CA ALA A 16 0.83 37.86 57.26
C ALA A 16 2.01 38.39 56.38
N ALA A 17 1.82 38.46 55.06
CA ALA A 17 2.80 39.04 54.16
C ALA A 17 3.00 40.55 54.40
N ASP A 18 1.92 41.27 54.55
CA ASP A 18 1.95 42.69 54.88
C ASP A 18 2.56 42.92 56.28
N GLY A 19 2.44 41.96 57.18
CA GLY A 19 3.12 41.92 58.50
C GLY A 19 4.62 41.54 58.39
N GLY A 20 5.13 41.31 57.20
CA GLY A 20 6.57 41.02 56.93
C GLY A 20 6.96 39.57 57.01
N ASP A 21 6.02 38.60 57.00
CA ASP A 21 6.36 37.16 56.89
C ASP A 21 6.79 36.75 55.48
N PRO A 22 8.07 36.39 55.26
CA PRO A 22 8.57 36.00 53.94
C PRO A 22 7.92 34.70 53.39
N GLY A 23 7.49 33.79 54.28
CA GLY A 23 6.82 32.56 53.88
C GLY A 23 5.44 32.83 53.30
N ALA A 24 4.65 33.69 54.01
CA ALA A 24 3.33 34.13 53.57
C ALA A 24 3.43 34.93 52.25
N ALA A 25 4.39 35.84 52.13
CA ALA A 25 4.65 36.60 50.90
C ALA A 25 5.02 35.69 49.72
N SER A 26 5.83 34.67 49.96
CA SER A 26 6.16 33.66 48.91
C SER A 26 4.92 32.89 48.43
N GLN A 27 4.05 32.48 49.35
CA GLN A 27 2.80 31.76 49.03
C GLN A 27 1.79 32.63 48.33
N LEU A 28 1.57 33.86 48.79
CA LEU A 28 0.68 34.84 48.18
C LEU A 28 1.16 35.22 46.78
N GLY A 29 2.43 35.53 46.61
CA GLY A 29 3.03 35.87 45.32
C GLY A 29 2.91 34.71 44.32
N ALA A 30 3.11 33.45 44.74
CA ALA A 30 2.92 32.28 43.90
C ALA A 30 1.46 32.07 43.49
N LEU A 31 0.49 32.42 44.35
CA LEU A 31 -0.93 32.33 44.07
C LEU A 31 -1.36 33.40 43.05
N LEU A 32 -0.93 34.66 43.24
CA LEU A 32 -1.18 35.76 42.31
C LEU A 32 -0.54 35.50 40.94
N LEU A 33 0.69 35.00 40.91
CA LEU A 33 1.38 34.60 39.67
C LEU A 33 0.57 33.55 38.89
N ARG A 34 0.03 32.53 39.57
CA ARG A 34 -0.81 31.50 38.93
C ARG A 34 -2.11 32.04 38.34
N ARG A 35 -2.65 33.12 38.88
CA ARG A 35 -3.83 33.84 38.37
C ARG A 35 -3.51 34.80 37.24
N GLY A 36 -2.23 35.04 36.96
CA GLY A 36 -1.80 36.03 35.98
C GLY A 36 -1.79 37.48 36.49
N GLU A 37 -2.01 37.68 37.79
CA GLU A 37 -1.98 38.99 38.45
C GLU A 37 -0.51 39.40 38.72
N LEU A 38 0.23 39.68 37.63
CA LEU A 38 1.68 39.84 37.69
C LEU A 38 2.12 41.07 38.44
N GLU A 39 1.34 42.18 38.36
CA GLU A 39 1.66 43.44 39.04
C GLU A 39 1.54 43.29 40.54
N ASP A 40 0.48 42.60 40.99
CA ASP A 40 0.24 42.39 42.43
C ASP A 40 1.17 41.32 43.01
N ALA A 41 1.61 40.33 42.19
CA ALA A 41 2.51 39.28 42.63
C ALA A 41 3.94 39.77 42.86
N GLU A 42 4.42 40.74 42.06
CA GLU A 42 5.82 41.15 42.04
C GLU A 42 6.33 41.66 43.39
N PRO A 43 5.65 42.61 44.12
CA PRO A 43 6.17 43.12 45.35
C PRO A 43 6.32 42.04 46.44
N TYR A 44 5.36 41.11 46.53
CA TYR A 44 5.45 39.99 47.46
C TYR A 44 6.56 39.01 47.12
N LEU A 45 6.71 38.67 45.84
CA LEU A 45 7.80 37.79 45.40
C LEU A 45 9.17 38.42 45.57
N ARG A 46 9.33 39.74 45.33
CA ARG A 46 10.58 40.45 45.58
C ARG A 46 10.95 40.47 47.05
N ALA A 47 10.00 40.81 47.94
CA ALA A 47 10.21 40.81 49.37
C ALA A 47 10.63 39.43 49.89
N ALA A 48 9.92 38.38 49.50
CA ALA A 48 10.23 37.01 49.89
C ALA A 48 11.55 36.51 49.30
N ALA A 49 11.88 36.84 48.03
CA ALA A 49 13.14 36.47 47.40
C ALA A 49 14.34 37.16 48.05
N ALA A 50 14.20 38.48 48.41
CA ALA A 50 15.22 39.23 49.16
C ALA A 50 15.46 38.64 50.55
N ALA A 51 14.44 38.06 51.17
CA ALA A 51 14.53 37.34 52.45
C ALA A 51 15.10 35.89 52.30
N GLY A 52 15.59 35.52 51.10
CA GLY A 52 16.22 34.22 50.85
C GLY A 52 15.28 33.06 50.55
N GLN A 53 14.01 33.32 50.33
CA GLN A 53 13.05 32.29 49.98
C GLN A 53 13.30 31.81 48.52
N ARG A 54 13.94 30.65 48.34
CA ARG A 54 14.31 30.09 47.02
C ARG A 54 13.12 29.89 46.06
N ALA A 55 11.95 29.53 46.61
CA ALA A 55 10.73 29.37 45.85
C ALA A 55 10.22 30.70 45.29
N ALA A 56 10.29 31.78 46.09
CA ALA A 56 9.92 33.11 45.66
C ALA A 56 10.90 33.65 44.59
N ALA A 57 12.20 33.43 44.75
CA ALA A 57 13.20 33.81 43.76
C ALA A 57 12.97 33.07 42.41
N ASN A 58 12.62 31.78 42.44
CA ASN A 58 12.23 31.06 41.24
C ASN A 58 10.99 31.67 40.57
N ASN A 59 9.93 31.93 41.35
CA ASN A 59 8.67 32.46 40.86
C ASN A 59 8.83 33.90 40.34
N LEU A 60 9.66 34.71 40.99
CA LEU A 60 10.01 36.05 40.52
C LEU A 60 10.74 35.99 39.16
N GLY A 61 11.67 35.04 38.99
CA GLY A 61 12.30 34.79 37.71
C GLY A 61 11.28 34.42 36.60
N VAL A 62 10.29 33.59 36.92
CA VAL A 62 9.18 33.25 35.98
C VAL A 62 8.36 34.51 35.63
N LEU A 63 7.98 35.30 36.61
CA LEU A 63 7.23 36.54 36.41
C LEU A 63 7.99 37.53 35.53
N LEU A 64 9.26 37.77 35.82
CA LEU A 64 10.12 38.68 35.08
C LEU A 64 10.35 38.22 33.64
N HIS A 65 10.48 36.91 33.44
CA HIS A 65 10.59 36.33 32.11
C HIS A 65 9.30 36.55 31.27
N GLN A 66 8.13 36.36 31.87
CA GLN A 66 6.84 36.63 31.23
C GLN A 66 6.67 38.11 30.85
N ARG A 67 7.24 39.01 31.62
CA ARG A 67 7.27 40.45 31.33
C ARG A 67 8.38 40.86 30.35
N GLY A 68 9.20 39.91 29.89
CA GLY A 68 10.29 40.19 28.96
C GLY A 68 11.62 40.65 29.59
N HIS A 69 11.69 40.75 30.94
CA HIS A 69 12.91 41.14 31.66
C HIS A 69 13.87 39.94 31.82
N ARG A 70 14.31 39.38 30.71
CA ARG A 70 15.09 38.11 30.65
C ARG A 70 16.38 38.14 31.46
N ALA A 71 17.11 39.27 31.43
CA ALA A 71 18.38 39.38 32.14
C ALA A 71 18.21 39.36 33.66
N GLU A 72 17.18 40.04 34.18
CA GLU A 72 16.84 40.04 35.60
C GLU A 72 16.28 38.69 36.05
N ALA A 73 15.44 38.07 35.22
CA ALA A 73 14.94 36.72 35.44
C ALA A 73 16.08 35.70 35.61
N ALA A 74 17.11 35.75 34.75
CA ALA A 74 18.29 34.88 34.86
C ALA A 74 19.05 35.07 36.18
N GLN A 75 19.14 36.32 36.69
CA GLN A 75 19.81 36.58 37.97
C GLN A 75 19.05 35.92 39.13
N TRP A 76 17.73 36.08 39.18
CA TRP A 76 16.91 35.46 40.21
C TRP A 76 16.88 33.93 40.11
N TRP A 77 16.80 33.36 38.90
CA TRP A 77 16.91 31.91 38.72
C TRP A 77 18.29 31.38 39.12
N ARG A 78 19.38 32.12 38.83
CA ARG A 78 20.74 31.71 39.26
C ARG A 78 20.84 31.72 40.78
N GLN A 79 20.30 32.75 41.45
CA GLN A 79 20.27 32.81 42.91
C GLN A 79 19.46 31.64 43.50
N ALA A 80 18.30 31.37 42.95
CA ALA A 80 17.44 30.27 43.40
C ALA A 80 18.11 28.89 43.11
N ALA A 81 18.75 28.73 41.96
CA ALA A 81 19.43 27.48 41.58
C ALA A 81 20.65 27.19 42.48
N VAL A 82 21.46 28.20 42.81
CA VAL A 82 22.55 28.12 43.80
C VAL A 82 22.02 27.74 45.19
N ALA A 83 20.84 28.23 45.56
CA ALA A 83 20.13 27.83 46.78
C ALA A 83 19.46 26.43 46.70
N GLY A 84 19.68 25.67 45.60
CA GLY A 84 19.19 24.30 45.45
C GLY A 84 17.81 24.16 44.81
N SER A 85 17.34 25.17 44.08
CA SER A 85 16.06 25.07 43.34
C SER A 85 16.25 24.40 41.98
N ALA A 86 15.85 23.14 41.86
CA ALA A 86 15.90 22.41 40.60
C ALA A 86 15.01 23.03 39.48
N PRO A 87 13.79 23.54 39.78
CA PRO A 87 12.99 24.28 38.78
C PRO A 87 13.69 25.53 38.24
N ALA A 88 14.38 26.30 39.15
CA ALA A 88 15.11 27.48 38.72
C ALA A 88 16.34 27.13 37.87
N ALA A 89 17.06 26.09 38.24
CA ALA A 89 18.18 25.60 37.44
C ALA A 89 17.74 25.14 36.03
N HIS A 90 16.61 24.46 35.94
CA HIS A 90 16.01 24.09 34.65
C HIS A 90 15.65 25.36 33.84
N ALA A 91 14.95 26.33 34.42
CA ALA A 91 14.56 27.57 33.73
C ALA A 91 15.78 28.38 33.26
N LEU A 92 16.82 28.49 34.10
CA LEU A 92 18.07 29.13 33.76
C LEU A 92 18.80 28.39 32.62
N GLY A 93 18.85 27.06 32.69
CA GLY A 93 19.46 26.23 31.66
C GLY A 93 18.79 26.41 30.29
N LEU A 94 17.45 26.45 30.25
CA LEU A 94 16.70 26.73 29.00
C LEU A 94 17.00 28.13 28.47
N GLN A 95 17.04 29.14 29.31
CA GLN A 95 17.36 30.51 28.88
C GLN A 95 18.78 30.62 28.32
N LEU A 96 19.77 29.97 28.96
CA LEU A 96 21.16 29.94 28.48
C LEU A 96 21.28 29.20 27.14
N ARG A 97 20.54 28.12 26.97
CA ARG A 97 20.46 27.40 25.68
C ARG A 97 19.93 28.31 24.57
N ASP A 98 18.87 29.06 24.85
CA ASP A 98 18.28 30.00 23.88
C ASP A 98 19.23 31.18 23.55
N GLN A 99 20.19 31.47 24.42
CA GLN A 99 21.25 32.45 24.21
C GLN A 99 22.48 31.87 23.49
N GLY A 100 22.52 30.57 23.26
CA GLY A 100 23.65 29.87 22.64
C GLY A 100 24.79 29.53 23.61
N GLU A 101 24.59 29.75 24.92
CA GLU A 101 25.56 29.40 25.97
C GLU A 101 25.40 27.92 26.38
N GLU A 102 25.73 27.04 25.46
CA GLU A 102 25.45 25.61 25.60
C GLU A 102 26.15 24.94 26.80
N GLU A 103 27.40 25.30 27.10
CA GLU A 103 28.13 24.70 28.24
C GLU A 103 27.52 25.11 29.56
N ALA A 104 27.14 26.37 29.69
CA ALA A 104 26.45 26.86 30.88
C ALA A 104 25.05 26.29 31.03
N ALA A 105 24.34 26.11 29.90
CA ALA A 105 23.04 25.44 29.86
C ALA A 105 23.14 23.99 30.32
N GLU A 106 24.13 23.24 29.80
CA GLU A 106 24.36 21.84 30.20
C GLU A 106 24.62 21.72 31.70
N TYR A 107 25.45 22.61 32.26
CA TYR A 107 25.74 22.61 33.69
C TYR A 107 24.46 22.73 34.54
N TRP A 108 23.60 23.72 34.24
CA TRP A 108 22.41 23.96 35.03
C TRP A 108 21.29 22.92 34.78
N LEU A 109 21.18 22.41 33.55
CA LEU A 109 20.26 21.32 33.25
C LEU A 109 20.67 20.03 33.94
N HIS A 110 22.01 19.76 33.98
CA HIS A 110 22.56 18.60 34.67
C HIS A 110 22.28 18.69 36.18
N PHE A 111 22.50 19.85 36.76
CA PHE A 111 22.16 20.08 38.17
C PHE A 111 20.66 19.81 38.43
N ALA A 112 19.76 20.36 37.61
CA ALA A 112 18.34 20.13 37.74
C ALA A 112 17.97 18.64 37.64
N ALA A 113 18.58 17.94 36.67
CA ALA A 113 18.35 16.51 36.44
C ALA A 113 18.83 15.64 37.60
N GLU A 114 20.01 15.94 38.17
CA GLU A 114 20.52 15.22 39.36
C GLU A 114 19.66 15.42 40.61
N GLN A 115 18.98 16.57 40.71
CA GLN A 115 18.00 16.82 41.75
C GLN A 115 16.63 16.13 41.49
N GLY A 116 16.56 15.27 40.44
CA GLY A 116 15.35 14.53 40.07
C GLY A 116 14.27 15.36 39.42
N HIS A 117 14.59 16.54 38.85
CA HIS A 117 13.62 17.37 38.16
C HIS A 117 13.31 16.81 36.75
N PRO A 118 12.07 16.32 36.45
CA PRO A 118 11.78 15.60 35.20
C PRO A 118 12.00 16.45 33.96
N LEU A 119 11.60 17.72 33.98
CA LEU A 119 11.79 18.65 32.88
C LEU A 119 13.28 18.96 32.65
N GLY A 120 14.07 19.06 33.74
CA GLY A 120 15.53 19.22 33.65
C GLY A 120 16.21 18.03 33.01
N ALA A 121 15.85 16.83 33.44
CA ALA A 121 16.35 15.60 32.84
C ALA A 121 15.96 15.47 31.36
N TYR A 122 14.72 15.80 31.01
CA TYR A 122 14.30 15.83 29.62
C TYR A 122 15.09 16.84 28.77
N ALA A 123 15.20 18.09 29.25
CA ALA A 123 15.92 19.15 28.54
C ALA A 123 17.41 18.82 28.35
N LEU A 124 18.05 18.19 29.35
CA LEU A 124 19.42 17.72 29.23
C LEU A 124 19.53 16.57 28.21
N GLY A 125 18.61 15.61 28.25
CA GLY A 125 18.53 14.52 27.25
C GLY A 125 18.37 15.06 25.83
N ASP A 126 17.50 16.05 25.63
CA ASP A 126 17.28 16.73 24.34
C ASP A 126 18.56 17.44 23.85
N LEU A 127 19.28 18.15 24.72
CA LEU A 127 20.54 18.81 24.40
C LEU A 127 21.61 17.79 23.98
N MET A 128 21.70 16.66 24.69
CA MET A 128 22.64 15.58 24.41
C MET A 128 22.29 14.83 23.12
N GLU A 129 21.00 14.58 22.85
CA GLU A 129 20.54 13.95 21.59
C GLU A 129 20.93 14.79 20.38
N HIS A 130 20.80 16.13 20.43
CA HIS A 130 21.24 17.03 19.37
C HIS A 130 22.73 16.88 19.06
N ARG A 131 23.54 16.62 20.08
CA ARG A 131 24.99 16.37 19.93
C ARG A 131 25.33 14.90 19.62
N ARG A 132 24.32 14.05 19.45
CA ARG A 132 24.46 12.58 19.26
C ARG A 132 25.22 11.91 20.42
N ASP A 133 25.11 12.44 21.62
CA ASP A 133 25.74 11.88 22.81
C ASP A 133 24.91 10.70 23.33
N VAL A 134 25.54 9.56 23.46
CA VAL A 134 24.91 8.32 23.96
C VAL A 134 24.32 8.45 25.38
N ARG A 135 24.80 9.41 26.18
CA ARG A 135 24.30 9.69 27.51
C ARG A 135 22.87 10.24 27.53
N ALA A 136 22.35 10.72 26.39
CA ALA A 136 20.98 11.21 26.26
C ALA A 136 19.95 10.20 26.75
N GLU A 137 20.14 8.93 26.44
CA GLU A 137 19.23 7.84 26.86
C GLU A 137 19.04 7.76 28.36
N ARG A 138 20.12 7.89 29.15
CA ARG A 138 20.07 7.88 30.61
C ARG A 138 19.12 8.95 31.15
N TRP A 139 19.17 10.15 30.57
CA TRP A 139 18.40 11.29 31.04
C TRP A 139 16.96 11.22 30.58
N PHE A 140 16.71 10.75 29.35
CA PHE A 140 15.33 10.46 28.92
C PHE A 140 14.70 9.37 29.80
N ARG A 141 15.45 8.34 30.20
CA ARG A 141 14.96 7.30 31.10
C ARG A 141 14.61 7.89 32.47
N ALA A 142 15.49 8.68 33.07
CA ALA A 142 15.22 9.35 34.34
C ALA A 142 13.97 10.23 34.29
N ALA A 143 13.79 10.99 33.21
CA ALA A 143 12.61 11.80 33.00
C ALA A 143 11.34 10.96 32.79
N ALA A 144 11.43 9.87 32.02
CA ALA A 144 10.33 8.96 31.74
C ALA A 144 9.86 8.22 32.99
N ASP A 145 10.79 7.72 33.81
CA ASP A 145 10.51 7.10 35.12
C ASP A 145 9.79 8.07 36.06
N ALA A 146 10.16 9.36 36.00
CA ALA A 146 9.46 10.44 36.72
C ALA A 146 8.14 10.87 36.08
N GLY A 147 7.70 10.21 35.02
CA GLY A 147 6.40 10.41 34.38
C GLY A 147 6.36 11.40 33.24
N HIS A 148 7.49 11.84 32.71
CA HIS A 148 7.53 12.76 31.56
C HIS A 148 7.19 12.01 30.25
N ARG A 149 6.00 12.24 29.71
CA ARG A 149 5.46 11.50 28.55
C ARG A 149 6.29 11.65 27.27
N GLU A 150 6.84 12.85 27.00
CA GLU A 150 7.67 13.10 25.84
C GLU A 150 9.03 12.37 25.95
N ALA A 151 9.61 12.33 27.16
CA ALA A 151 10.84 11.57 27.40
C ALA A 151 10.65 10.06 27.16
N ALA A 152 9.53 9.50 27.62
CA ALA A 152 9.18 8.12 27.35
C ALA A 152 9.04 7.85 25.85
N TYR A 153 8.42 8.75 25.09
CA TYR A 153 8.32 8.66 23.64
C TYR A 153 9.70 8.73 22.95
N ARG A 154 10.57 9.67 23.37
CA ARG A 154 11.94 9.78 22.82
C ARG A 154 12.77 8.52 23.11
N LEU A 155 12.69 8.03 24.34
CA LEU A 155 13.37 6.78 24.73
C LEU A 155 12.88 5.59 23.90
N ALA A 156 11.57 5.46 23.70
CA ALA A 156 10.99 4.43 22.86
C ALA A 156 11.53 4.49 21.42
N ARG A 157 11.59 5.69 20.83
CA ARG A 157 12.17 5.88 19.49
C ARG A 157 13.64 5.49 19.40
N MET A 158 14.43 5.81 20.43
CA MET A 158 15.83 5.41 20.47
C MET A 158 15.97 3.89 20.52
N ARG A 159 15.15 3.21 21.30
CA ARG A 159 15.13 1.74 21.38
C ARG A 159 14.67 1.09 20.08
N GLU A 160 13.64 1.65 19.46
CA GLU A 160 13.17 1.18 18.15
C GLU A 160 14.25 1.31 17.07
N ALA A 161 14.97 2.45 17.04
CA ALA A 161 16.08 2.67 16.11
C ALA A 161 17.27 1.72 16.36
N ALA A 162 17.45 1.27 17.60
CA ALA A 162 18.45 0.25 17.97
C ALA A 162 17.98 -1.19 17.67
N GLY A 163 16.77 -1.39 17.16
CA GLY A 163 16.18 -2.71 16.87
C GLY A 163 15.53 -3.41 18.07
N ASP A 164 15.54 -2.79 19.25
CA ASP A 164 14.95 -3.32 20.48
C ASP A 164 13.45 -2.96 20.54
N LYS A 165 12.66 -3.69 19.76
CA LYS A 165 11.21 -3.44 19.62
C LYS A 165 10.44 -3.70 20.92
N GLU A 166 10.86 -4.67 21.74
CA GLU A 166 10.17 -5.03 22.99
C GLU A 166 10.27 -3.91 24.04
N THR A 167 11.48 -3.40 24.23
CA THR A 167 11.70 -2.27 25.14
C THR A 167 11.04 -1.00 24.59
N ALA A 168 11.09 -0.77 23.27
CA ALA A 168 10.41 0.35 22.63
C ALA A 168 8.90 0.31 22.86
N GLU A 169 8.26 -0.83 22.69
CA GLU A 169 6.83 -1.04 22.96
C GLU A 169 6.45 -0.65 24.39
N THR A 170 7.25 -1.09 25.36
CA THR A 170 7.01 -0.79 26.78
C THR A 170 6.99 0.73 27.05
N TRP A 171 7.95 1.46 26.47
CA TRP A 171 8.03 2.91 26.63
C TRP A 171 6.98 3.66 25.81
N TYR A 172 6.62 3.19 24.61
CA TYR A 172 5.50 3.75 23.86
C TYR A 172 4.19 3.56 24.63
N ARG A 173 3.96 2.39 25.24
CA ARG A 173 2.78 2.13 26.08
C ARG A 173 2.74 3.06 27.28
N THR A 174 3.87 3.30 27.94
CA THR A 174 4.02 4.24 29.05
C THR A 174 3.66 5.68 28.64
N ALA A 175 4.14 6.13 27.48
CA ALA A 175 3.83 7.45 26.97
C ALA A 175 2.36 7.57 26.51
N ALA A 176 1.86 6.56 25.79
CA ALA A 176 0.48 6.52 25.29
C ALA A 176 -0.56 6.52 26.42
N ALA A 177 -0.29 5.79 27.51
CA ALA A 177 -1.14 5.82 28.72
C ALA A 177 -1.26 7.21 29.34
N ARG A 178 -0.33 8.13 29.04
CA ARG A 178 -0.37 9.55 29.42
C ARG A 178 -0.84 10.47 28.29
N SER A 179 -1.65 9.94 27.38
CA SER A 179 -2.25 10.67 26.26
C SER A 179 -1.22 11.30 25.31
N HIS A 180 -0.10 10.62 25.07
CA HIS A 180 0.84 11.03 24.03
C HIS A 180 0.42 10.44 22.68
N ALA A 181 -0.18 11.27 21.81
CA ALA A 181 -0.80 10.81 20.55
C ALA A 181 0.18 10.05 19.65
N ARG A 182 1.38 10.63 19.39
CA ARG A 182 2.38 9.97 18.53
C ARG A 182 2.90 8.65 19.09
N ALA A 183 2.96 8.51 20.43
CA ALA A 183 3.34 7.26 21.06
C ALA A 183 2.27 6.18 20.85
N ALA A 184 0.99 6.56 20.99
CA ALA A 184 -0.13 5.66 20.72
C ALA A 184 -0.17 5.22 19.25
N LEU A 185 0.09 6.13 18.31
CA LEU A 185 0.25 5.78 16.89
C LEU A 185 1.37 4.75 16.68
N ARG A 186 2.59 5.03 17.19
CA ARG A 186 3.73 4.11 17.01
C ARG A 186 3.51 2.77 17.68
N LEU A 187 2.87 2.75 18.85
CA LEU A 187 2.46 1.52 19.53
C LEU A 187 1.49 0.71 18.67
N GLY A 188 0.49 1.37 18.08
CA GLY A 188 -0.44 0.73 17.15
C GLY A 188 0.26 0.07 15.97
N VAL A 189 1.25 0.76 15.37
CA VAL A 189 2.05 0.21 14.26
C VAL A 189 2.83 -1.05 14.69
N LEU A 190 3.49 -1.03 15.86
CA LEU A 190 4.24 -2.20 16.35
C LEU A 190 3.33 -3.40 16.64
N LEU A 191 2.12 -3.14 17.16
CA LEU A 191 1.13 -4.17 17.43
C LEU A 191 0.55 -4.76 16.14
N GLU A 192 0.30 -3.92 15.13
CA GLU A 192 -0.14 -4.35 13.81
C GLU A 192 0.91 -5.22 13.11
N GLU A 193 2.20 -4.83 13.14
CA GLU A 193 3.31 -5.66 12.63
C GLU A 193 3.39 -7.03 13.31
N ARG A 194 2.97 -7.13 14.58
CA ARG A 194 2.92 -8.40 15.33
C ARG A 194 1.64 -9.21 15.05
N GLY A 195 0.64 -8.60 14.43
CA GLY A 195 -0.67 -9.21 14.16
C GLY A 195 -1.72 -9.01 15.26
N ASP A 196 -1.45 -8.18 16.27
CA ASP A 196 -2.38 -7.87 17.36
C ASP A 196 -3.34 -6.73 16.96
N HIS A 197 -4.15 -6.96 15.93
CA HIS A 197 -5.00 -5.96 15.29
C HIS A 197 -6.01 -5.31 16.24
N ASP A 198 -6.59 -6.06 17.16
CA ASP A 198 -7.57 -5.54 18.13
C ASP A 198 -6.94 -4.53 19.11
N GLU A 199 -5.73 -4.81 19.57
CA GLU A 199 -5.00 -3.89 20.45
C GLU A 199 -4.50 -2.67 19.65
N ALA A 200 -4.00 -2.87 18.43
CA ALA A 200 -3.60 -1.80 17.53
C ALA A 200 -4.76 -0.83 17.26
N ALA A 201 -5.96 -1.35 16.96
CA ALA A 201 -7.16 -0.52 16.74
C ALA A 201 -7.51 0.35 17.95
N ARG A 202 -7.35 -0.17 19.18
CA ARG A 202 -7.58 0.62 20.41
C ARG A 202 -6.62 1.79 20.54
N TRP A 203 -5.33 1.56 20.26
CA TRP A 203 -4.31 2.60 20.37
C TRP A 203 -4.40 3.60 19.21
N TYR A 204 -4.72 3.17 18.00
CA TYR A 204 -5.00 4.09 16.89
C TYR A 204 -6.20 4.99 17.19
N ARG A 205 -7.30 4.43 17.73
CA ARG A 205 -8.48 5.22 18.12
C ARG A 205 -8.14 6.27 19.20
N GLN A 206 -7.39 5.87 20.22
CA GLN A 206 -6.93 6.82 21.24
C GLN A 206 -6.03 7.91 20.66
N SER A 207 -5.15 7.56 19.75
CA SER A 207 -4.25 8.50 19.07
C SER A 207 -5.03 9.50 18.22
N ALA A 208 -6.00 9.01 17.43
CA ALA A 208 -6.87 9.83 16.60
C ALA A 208 -7.69 10.81 17.44
N GLN A 209 -8.30 10.35 18.53
CA GLN A 209 -9.02 11.20 19.49
C GLN A 209 -8.15 12.30 20.11
N ASN A 210 -6.84 12.09 20.17
CA ASN A 210 -5.87 13.09 20.59
C ASN A 210 -5.34 13.97 19.43
N GLY A 211 -5.99 13.94 18.27
CA GLY A 211 -5.72 14.81 17.12
C GLY A 211 -4.63 14.34 16.15
N GLU A 212 -4.24 13.06 16.18
CA GLU A 212 -3.25 12.53 15.23
C GLU A 212 -3.97 11.94 13.99
N ALA A 213 -4.06 12.72 12.91
CA ALA A 213 -4.77 12.34 11.67
C ALA A 213 -4.25 11.02 11.07
N ARG A 214 -2.94 10.77 11.15
CA ARG A 214 -2.34 9.53 10.65
C ARG A 214 -2.86 8.30 11.39
N ALA A 215 -3.22 8.43 12.66
CA ALA A 215 -3.79 7.33 13.42
C ALA A 215 -5.23 7.01 12.98
N ALA A 216 -6.03 8.04 12.68
CA ALA A 216 -7.35 7.86 12.10
C ALA A 216 -7.26 7.19 10.71
N CYS A 217 -6.29 7.60 9.90
CA CYS A 217 -6.01 6.97 8.61
C CYS A 217 -5.64 5.48 8.77
N ALA A 218 -4.70 5.16 9.67
CA ALA A 218 -4.28 3.78 9.93
C ALA A 218 -5.44 2.92 10.47
N LEU A 219 -6.25 3.46 11.39
CA LEU A 219 -7.44 2.79 11.90
C LEU A 219 -8.44 2.46 10.78
N GLY A 220 -8.64 3.39 9.84
CA GLY A 220 -9.48 3.16 8.68
C GLY A 220 -9.00 1.99 7.81
N PHE A 221 -7.69 1.87 7.58
CA PHE A 221 -7.14 0.72 6.85
C PHE A 221 -7.34 -0.60 7.61
N LEU A 222 -7.09 -0.60 8.91
CA LEU A 222 -7.28 -1.79 9.74
C LEU A 222 -8.76 -2.26 9.76
N LEU A 223 -9.70 -1.33 9.87
CA LEU A 223 -11.15 -1.63 9.82
C LEU A 223 -11.59 -2.13 8.45
N ARG A 224 -11.05 -1.57 7.36
CA ARG A 224 -11.29 -2.09 6.01
C ARG A 224 -10.86 -3.56 5.89
N ASP A 225 -9.68 -3.89 6.39
CA ASP A 225 -9.14 -5.25 6.31
C ASP A 225 -9.91 -6.23 7.20
N ALA A 226 -10.55 -5.73 8.27
CA ALA A 226 -11.53 -6.46 9.07
C ALA A 226 -12.93 -6.58 8.40
N GLY A 227 -13.14 -5.94 7.24
CA GLY A 227 -14.43 -5.94 6.53
C GLY A 227 -15.41 -4.84 6.97
N GLU A 228 -15.04 -3.98 7.90
CA GLU A 228 -15.86 -2.90 8.45
C GLU A 228 -15.78 -1.62 7.61
N GLN A 229 -16.20 -1.70 6.34
CA GLN A 229 -16.03 -0.62 5.36
C GLN A 229 -16.69 0.71 5.76
N SER A 230 -17.84 0.67 6.45
CA SER A 230 -18.54 1.90 6.87
C SER A 230 -17.75 2.64 7.94
N ALA A 231 -17.28 1.92 8.96
CA ALA A 231 -16.46 2.50 10.01
C ALA A 231 -15.10 2.98 9.47
N ALA A 232 -14.50 2.25 8.52
CA ALA A 232 -13.29 2.69 7.83
C ALA A 232 -13.48 4.04 7.12
N ALA A 233 -14.61 4.22 6.42
CA ALA A 233 -14.92 5.46 5.73
C ALA A 233 -15.06 6.66 6.68
N GLU A 234 -15.70 6.47 7.86
CA GLU A 234 -15.84 7.52 8.87
C GLU A 234 -14.47 8.00 9.38
N TRP A 235 -13.58 7.06 9.71
CA TRP A 235 -12.23 7.39 10.17
C TRP A 235 -11.35 8.01 9.08
N TRP A 236 -11.47 7.54 7.84
CA TRP A 236 -10.77 8.19 6.72
C TRP A 236 -11.29 9.58 6.43
N GLN A 237 -12.60 9.82 6.60
CA GLN A 237 -13.17 11.15 6.44
C GLN A 237 -12.61 12.11 7.50
N GLU A 238 -12.59 11.71 8.78
CA GLU A 238 -11.99 12.51 9.85
C GLU A 238 -10.50 12.83 9.57
N ALA A 239 -9.74 11.82 9.12
CA ALA A 239 -8.33 12.01 8.78
C ALA A 239 -8.14 12.95 7.58
N ALA A 240 -8.96 12.80 6.52
CA ALA A 240 -8.89 13.62 5.32
C ALA A 240 -9.27 15.08 5.60
N GLU A 241 -10.29 15.33 6.44
CA GLU A 241 -10.66 16.66 6.91
C GLU A 241 -9.53 17.31 7.74
N ALA A 242 -8.74 16.49 8.44
CA ALA A 242 -7.53 16.95 9.14
C ALA A 242 -6.30 17.07 8.21
N GLY A 243 -6.45 16.88 6.90
CA GLY A 243 -5.42 17.07 5.88
C GLY A 243 -4.58 15.84 5.54
N ASP A 244 -5.01 14.63 5.92
CA ASP A 244 -4.31 13.40 5.53
C ASP A 244 -4.68 12.99 4.08
N GLY A 245 -3.72 13.15 3.16
CA GLY A 245 -3.90 12.83 1.75
C GLY A 245 -4.12 11.34 1.47
N ASN A 246 -3.50 10.45 2.27
CA ASN A 246 -3.68 9.01 2.10
C ASN A 246 -5.12 8.59 2.46
N ALA A 247 -5.69 9.17 3.51
CA ALA A 247 -7.08 8.92 3.89
C ALA A 247 -8.05 9.42 2.80
N ALA A 248 -7.82 10.60 2.26
CA ALA A 248 -8.62 11.12 1.14
C ALA A 248 -8.51 10.21 -0.09
N ASN A 249 -7.31 9.73 -0.40
CA ASN A 249 -7.10 8.78 -1.49
C ASN A 249 -7.82 7.43 -1.25
N ALA A 250 -7.80 6.93 -0.01
CA ALA A 250 -8.52 5.72 0.38
C ALA A 250 -10.05 5.87 0.22
N LEU A 251 -10.62 7.02 0.60
CA LEU A 251 -12.02 7.35 0.34
C LEU A 251 -12.32 7.38 -1.15
N GLY A 252 -11.48 8.03 -1.95
CA GLY A 252 -11.62 8.04 -3.40
C GLY A 252 -11.67 6.63 -3.99
N ALA A 253 -10.79 5.73 -3.53
CA ALA A 253 -10.79 4.34 -3.96
C ALA A 253 -12.04 3.57 -3.51
N LEU A 254 -12.53 3.82 -2.29
CA LEU A 254 -13.76 3.21 -1.78
C LEU A 254 -14.99 3.62 -2.63
N TYR A 255 -15.16 4.91 -2.91
CA TYR A 255 -16.26 5.42 -3.73
C TYR A 255 -16.15 4.97 -5.19
N ALA A 256 -14.93 4.91 -5.75
CA ALA A 256 -14.70 4.36 -7.09
C ALA A 256 -15.11 2.88 -7.17
N GLY A 257 -14.78 2.08 -6.15
CA GLY A 257 -15.18 0.67 -6.04
C GLY A 257 -16.70 0.46 -5.93
N ARG A 258 -17.43 1.45 -5.40
CA ARG A 258 -18.90 1.45 -5.34
C ARG A 258 -19.56 1.96 -6.63
N GLY A 259 -18.77 2.46 -7.58
CA GLY A 259 -19.29 3.08 -8.80
C GLY A 259 -19.73 4.54 -8.62
N GLU A 260 -19.48 5.15 -7.48
CA GLU A 260 -19.82 6.53 -7.12
C GLU A 260 -18.69 7.46 -7.64
N ALA A 261 -18.67 7.67 -8.95
CA ALA A 261 -17.55 8.30 -9.64
C ALA A 261 -17.37 9.79 -9.29
N ALA A 262 -18.46 10.51 -8.98
CA ALA A 262 -18.42 11.94 -8.64
C ALA A 262 -17.75 12.16 -7.27
N GLU A 263 -18.13 11.35 -6.29
CA GLU A 263 -17.56 11.34 -4.94
C GLU A 263 -16.10 10.91 -4.98
N ALA A 264 -15.77 9.87 -5.75
CA ALA A 264 -14.40 9.42 -5.95
C ALA A 264 -13.52 10.53 -6.54
N GLU A 265 -14.01 11.23 -7.56
CA GLU A 265 -13.30 12.36 -8.18
C GLU A 265 -13.02 13.48 -7.18
N GLN A 266 -14.00 13.80 -6.33
CA GLN A 266 -13.85 14.83 -5.30
C GLN A 266 -12.77 14.46 -4.30
N TRP A 267 -12.80 13.24 -3.74
CA TRP A 267 -11.85 12.80 -2.75
C TRP A 267 -10.43 12.64 -3.31
N TYR A 268 -10.27 12.18 -4.54
CA TYR A 268 -8.95 12.16 -5.18
C TYR A 268 -8.37 13.56 -5.40
N ARG A 269 -9.23 14.59 -5.64
CA ARG A 269 -8.75 15.98 -5.70
C ARG A 269 -8.27 16.46 -4.32
N VAL A 270 -9.02 16.17 -3.26
CA VAL A 270 -8.60 16.47 -1.88
C VAL A 270 -7.26 15.80 -1.58
N ALA A 271 -7.09 14.52 -1.93
CA ALA A 271 -5.83 13.80 -1.75
C ALA A 271 -4.65 14.52 -2.45
N MET A 272 -4.86 14.92 -3.70
CA MET A 272 -3.85 15.64 -4.47
C MET A 272 -3.52 17.02 -3.87
N GLU A 273 -4.51 17.76 -3.38
CA GLU A 273 -4.31 19.06 -2.71
C GLU A 273 -3.56 18.91 -1.39
N ALA A 274 -3.77 17.80 -0.69
CA ALA A 274 -3.03 17.41 0.51
C ALA A 274 -1.61 16.87 0.22
N GLY A 275 -1.21 16.78 -1.07
CA GLY A 275 0.13 16.37 -1.48
C GLY A 275 0.31 14.86 -1.70
N ASP A 276 -0.77 14.07 -1.70
CA ASP A 276 -0.68 12.66 -2.08
C ASP A 276 -0.47 12.51 -3.59
N GLN A 277 0.66 11.91 -3.96
CA GLN A 277 1.04 11.70 -5.35
C GLN A 277 0.12 10.72 -6.10
N ASN A 278 -0.55 9.81 -5.37
CA ASN A 278 -1.48 8.85 -5.94
C ASN A 278 -2.80 9.50 -6.38
N GLY A 279 -3.22 10.60 -5.75
CA GLY A 279 -4.48 11.26 -6.04
C GLY A 279 -4.65 11.63 -7.52
N ALA A 280 -3.63 12.25 -8.13
CA ALA A 280 -3.65 12.61 -9.56
C ALA A 280 -3.63 11.35 -10.47
N PHE A 281 -2.86 10.32 -10.11
CA PHE A 281 -2.82 9.07 -10.85
C PHE A 281 -4.18 8.36 -10.82
N ASN A 282 -4.80 8.25 -9.65
CA ASN A 282 -6.10 7.61 -9.47
C ASN A 282 -7.24 8.39 -10.16
N LEU A 283 -7.16 9.73 -10.23
CA LEU A 283 -8.04 10.54 -11.09
C LEU A 283 -7.88 10.16 -12.56
N GLY A 284 -6.66 9.94 -13.01
CA GLY A 284 -6.37 9.46 -14.36
C GLY A 284 -7.02 8.09 -14.62
N LEU A 285 -6.86 7.13 -13.71
CA LEU A 285 -7.48 5.81 -13.80
C LEU A 285 -9.01 5.89 -13.81
N LEU A 286 -9.60 6.71 -12.95
CA LEU A 286 -11.04 6.93 -12.90
C LEU A 286 -11.56 7.50 -14.22
N CYS A 287 -10.91 8.54 -14.76
CA CYS A 287 -11.27 9.13 -16.04
C CYS A 287 -11.14 8.14 -17.20
N ALA A 288 -10.08 7.31 -17.22
CA ALA A 288 -9.90 6.28 -18.22
C ALA A 288 -11.01 5.22 -18.17
N GLY A 289 -11.37 4.75 -16.97
CA GLY A 289 -12.48 3.81 -16.76
C GLY A 289 -13.85 4.36 -17.19
N LEU A 290 -14.02 5.68 -17.15
CA LEU A 290 -15.22 6.38 -17.63
C LEU A 290 -15.17 6.75 -19.14
N GLY A 291 -14.13 6.32 -19.87
CA GLY A 291 -13.94 6.65 -21.29
C GLY A 291 -13.55 8.11 -21.55
N ARG A 292 -13.12 8.85 -20.52
CA ARG A 292 -12.71 10.26 -20.62
C ARG A 292 -11.19 10.36 -20.89
N GLU A 293 -10.74 9.81 -22.02
CA GLU A 293 -9.31 9.65 -22.33
C GLU A 293 -8.48 10.94 -22.28
N ALA A 294 -9.03 12.06 -22.79
CA ALA A 294 -8.34 13.35 -22.78
C ALA A 294 -8.10 13.88 -21.35
N GLN A 295 -9.05 13.64 -20.43
CA GLN A 295 -8.89 14.02 -19.04
C GLN A 295 -7.92 13.07 -18.32
N ALA A 296 -8.01 11.77 -18.61
CA ALA A 296 -7.08 10.78 -18.06
C ALA A 296 -5.62 11.13 -18.40
N GLU A 297 -5.35 11.50 -19.66
CA GLU A 297 -4.02 11.94 -20.08
C GLU A 297 -3.51 13.15 -19.30
N GLN A 298 -4.37 14.16 -19.07
CA GLN A 298 -3.98 15.35 -18.32
C GLN A 298 -3.59 15.00 -16.87
N TRP A 299 -4.35 14.12 -16.23
CA TRP A 299 -4.08 13.68 -14.88
C TRP A 299 -2.83 12.80 -14.79
N TYR A 300 -2.64 11.86 -15.73
CA TYR A 300 -1.42 11.07 -15.82
C TYR A 300 -0.19 11.95 -16.06
N ARG A 301 -0.31 12.96 -16.92
CA ARG A 301 0.78 13.92 -17.17
C ARG A 301 1.14 14.68 -15.90
N ARG A 302 0.14 15.16 -15.15
CA ARG A 302 0.37 15.84 -13.87
C ARG A 302 1.08 14.96 -12.86
N ALA A 303 0.62 13.72 -12.68
CA ALA A 303 1.25 12.75 -11.78
C ALA A 303 2.67 12.36 -12.25
N ALA A 304 2.87 12.17 -13.57
CA ALA A 304 4.17 11.84 -14.15
C ALA A 304 5.21 12.96 -13.97
N TYR A 305 4.81 14.22 -14.10
CA TYR A 305 5.69 15.36 -13.78
C TYR A 305 6.03 15.44 -12.29
N ALA A 306 5.14 15.03 -11.40
CA ALA A 306 5.41 14.90 -9.97
C ALA A 306 6.30 13.69 -9.62
N GLY A 307 6.66 12.85 -10.59
CA GLY A 307 7.55 11.71 -10.40
C GLY A 307 6.84 10.39 -10.10
N HIS A 308 5.51 10.31 -10.25
CA HIS A 308 4.80 9.06 -10.04
C HIS A 308 5.10 8.06 -11.18
N ARG A 309 5.83 6.99 -10.86
CA ARG A 309 6.36 6.03 -11.84
C ARG A 309 5.28 5.34 -12.69
N GLU A 310 4.16 4.92 -12.05
CA GLU A 310 3.08 4.25 -12.77
C GLU A 310 2.30 5.23 -13.66
N ALA A 311 2.23 6.50 -13.28
CA ALA A 311 1.65 7.53 -14.14
C ALA A 311 2.53 7.80 -15.38
N CYS A 312 3.86 7.71 -15.25
CA CYS A 312 4.75 7.79 -16.42
C CYS A 312 4.44 6.65 -17.40
N ASN A 313 4.31 5.42 -16.89
CA ASN A 313 3.93 4.27 -17.73
C ASN A 313 2.54 4.46 -18.37
N ALA A 314 1.52 4.85 -17.59
CA ALA A 314 0.16 5.05 -18.09
C ALA A 314 0.10 6.16 -19.15
N LEU A 315 0.82 7.28 -18.95
CA LEU A 315 0.91 8.35 -19.94
C LEU A 315 1.55 7.85 -21.23
N ALA A 316 2.64 7.09 -21.14
CA ALA A 316 3.32 6.51 -22.30
C ALA A 316 2.40 5.57 -23.08
N VAL A 317 1.61 4.74 -22.39
CA VAL A 317 0.63 3.84 -23.02
C VAL A 317 -0.43 4.66 -23.80
N VAL A 318 -0.96 5.74 -23.20
CA VAL A 318 -1.95 6.61 -23.86
C VAL A 318 -1.35 7.28 -25.12
N LEU A 319 -0.10 7.76 -25.05
CA LEU A 319 0.58 8.36 -26.20
C LEU A 319 0.80 7.31 -27.30
N LEU A 320 1.23 6.10 -26.93
CA LEU A 320 1.42 5.00 -27.88
C LEU A 320 0.12 4.59 -28.58
N GLN A 321 -1.00 4.52 -27.86
CA GLN A 321 -2.32 4.22 -28.44
C GLN A 321 -2.78 5.27 -29.44
N ARG A 322 -2.31 6.51 -29.34
CA ARG A 322 -2.53 7.57 -30.33
C ARG A 322 -1.53 7.57 -31.47
N GLY A 323 -0.60 6.64 -31.48
CA GLY A 323 0.45 6.53 -32.50
C GLY A 323 1.64 7.47 -32.29
N ASP A 324 1.74 8.16 -31.13
CA ASP A 324 2.89 8.98 -30.78
C ASP A 324 3.96 8.15 -30.05
N GLU A 325 4.67 7.32 -30.81
CA GLU A 325 5.75 6.50 -30.25
C GLU A 325 6.93 7.34 -29.75
N SER A 326 7.22 8.45 -30.41
CA SER A 326 8.32 9.34 -30.05
C SER A 326 8.05 10.10 -28.75
N GLY A 327 6.79 10.45 -28.49
CA GLY A 327 6.34 11.03 -27.24
C GLY A 327 6.25 10.01 -26.09
N ALA A 328 5.97 8.74 -26.39
CA ALA A 328 5.82 7.68 -25.40
C ALA A 328 7.15 7.22 -24.81
N GLU A 329 8.18 7.07 -25.63
CA GLU A 329 9.48 6.50 -25.24
C GLU A 329 10.13 7.19 -24.03
N PRO A 330 10.24 8.54 -23.95
CA PRO A 330 10.83 9.19 -22.78
C PRO A 330 10.11 8.89 -21.47
N TRP A 331 8.78 8.70 -21.54
CA TRP A 331 7.97 8.38 -20.36
C TRP A 331 8.10 6.92 -19.95
N PHE A 332 8.17 5.98 -20.89
CA PHE A 332 8.52 4.60 -20.58
C PHE A 332 9.92 4.48 -19.98
N SER A 333 10.91 5.20 -20.53
CA SER A 333 12.27 5.25 -19.96
C SER A 333 12.27 5.77 -18.53
N LYS A 334 11.57 6.89 -18.28
CA LYS A 334 11.44 7.47 -16.94
C LYS A 334 10.75 6.52 -15.97
N ALA A 335 9.68 5.84 -16.40
CA ALA A 335 9.00 4.82 -15.59
C ALA A 335 9.95 3.67 -15.23
N ALA A 336 10.64 3.11 -16.22
CA ALA A 336 11.57 2.01 -16.05
C ALA A 336 12.76 2.37 -15.14
N GLU A 337 13.33 3.56 -15.31
CA GLU A 337 14.41 4.09 -14.47
C GLU A 337 13.98 4.30 -13.02
N SER A 338 12.72 4.70 -12.81
CA SER A 338 12.10 4.86 -11.49
C SER A 338 11.64 3.53 -10.86
N GLY A 339 11.90 2.39 -11.52
CA GLY A 339 11.59 1.05 -11.03
C GLY A 339 10.18 0.55 -11.35
N SER A 340 9.50 1.12 -12.36
CA SER A 340 8.27 0.52 -12.89
C SER A 340 8.60 -0.71 -13.73
N VAL A 341 8.13 -1.87 -13.27
CA VAL A 341 8.35 -3.16 -13.94
C VAL A 341 7.60 -3.21 -15.27
N ASP A 342 6.35 -2.72 -15.27
CA ASP A 342 5.53 -2.61 -16.49
C ASP A 342 6.13 -1.59 -17.47
N GLY A 343 6.69 -0.47 -16.94
CA GLY A 343 7.40 0.52 -17.76
C GLY A 343 8.61 -0.08 -18.48
N ALA A 344 9.40 -0.89 -17.80
CA ALA A 344 10.52 -1.59 -18.40
C ALA A 344 10.07 -2.62 -19.46
N PHE A 345 9.00 -3.38 -19.18
CA PHE A 345 8.42 -4.30 -20.15
C PHE A 345 7.92 -3.57 -21.41
N ASN A 346 7.13 -2.51 -21.23
CA ASN A 346 6.56 -1.73 -22.34
C ASN A 346 7.64 -1.04 -23.19
N LEU A 347 8.72 -0.57 -22.57
CA LEU A 347 9.88 -0.05 -23.29
C LEU A 347 10.55 -1.14 -24.13
N GLY A 348 10.67 -2.35 -23.58
CA GLY A 348 11.14 -3.52 -24.31
C GLY A 348 10.26 -3.85 -25.53
N VAL A 349 8.93 -3.77 -25.37
CA VAL A 349 7.96 -3.97 -26.47
C VAL A 349 8.14 -2.89 -27.54
N LEU A 350 8.33 -1.64 -27.16
CA LEU A 350 8.55 -0.53 -28.09
C LEU A 350 9.82 -0.76 -28.93
N HIS A 351 10.94 -1.10 -28.31
CA HIS A 351 12.20 -1.42 -29.01
C HIS A 351 12.07 -2.66 -29.89
N ALA A 352 11.35 -3.70 -29.43
CA ALA A 352 11.09 -4.89 -30.25
C ALA A 352 10.27 -4.56 -31.51
N GLY A 353 9.27 -3.71 -31.41
CA GLY A 353 8.47 -3.22 -32.54
C GLY A 353 9.28 -2.48 -33.60
N ARG A 354 10.34 -1.79 -33.19
CA ARG A 354 11.29 -1.09 -34.09
C ARG A 354 12.39 -2.01 -34.63
N GLY A 355 12.42 -3.27 -34.22
CA GLY A 355 13.47 -4.22 -34.61
C GLY A 355 14.78 -4.10 -33.82
N GLU A 356 14.81 -3.29 -32.78
CA GLU A 356 15.95 -3.04 -31.90
C GLU A 356 16.09 -4.16 -30.84
N GLN A 357 16.34 -5.37 -31.33
CA GLN A 357 16.25 -6.62 -30.55
C GLN A 357 17.17 -6.66 -29.33
N GLN A 358 18.35 -6.04 -29.40
CA GLN A 358 19.28 -6.02 -28.27
C GLN A 358 18.75 -5.17 -27.12
N GLN A 359 18.27 -3.97 -27.40
CA GLN A 359 17.68 -3.06 -26.40
C GLN A 359 16.41 -3.66 -25.82
N ALA A 360 15.54 -4.24 -26.67
CA ALA A 360 14.37 -4.97 -26.20
C ALA A 360 14.75 -6.09 -25.21
N HIS A 361 15.78 -6.86 -25.52
CA HIS A 361 16.27 -7.95 -24.66
C HIS A 361 16.77 -7.44 -23.30
N GLU A 362 17.49 -6.33 -23.27
CA GLU A 362 18.00 -5.71 -22.04
C GLU A 362 16.84 -5.26 -21.12
N TRP A 363 15.84 -4.62 -21.68
CA TRP A 363 14.68 -4.18 -20.92
C TRP A 363 13.78 -5.33 -20.46
N TYR A 364 13.55 -6.34 -21.31
CA TYR A 364 12.87 -7.56 -20.88
C TYR A 364 13.63 -8.30 -19.78
N ALA A 365 14.96 -8.34 -19.84
CA ALA A 365 15.77 -8.98 -18.81
C ALA A 365 15.63 -8.25 -17.46
N ARG A 366 15.59 -6.91 -17.47
CA ARG A 366 15.36 -6.11 -16.28
C ARG A 366 13.96 -6.32 -15.70
N ALA A 367 12.91 -6.27 -16.52
CA ALA A 367 11.55 -6.55 -16.08
C ALA A 367 11.38 -7.98 -15.54
N ALA A 368 11.97 -8.97 -16.23
CA ALA A 368 11.92 -10.36 -15.79
C ALA A 368 12.65 -10.60 -14.47
N ALA A 369 13.75 -9.88 -14.19
CA ALA A 369 14.46 -9.97 -12.92
C ALA A 369 13.57 -9.55 -11.74
N GLU A 370 12.65 -8.61 -11.95
CA GLU A 370 11.64 -8.15 -10.98
C GLU A 370 10.34 -9.00 -11.01
N GLY A 371 10.35 -10.15 -11.72
CA GLY A 371 9.24 -11.10 -11.71
C GLY A 371 8.17 -10.90 -12.79
N HIS A 372 8.38 -10.03 -13.78
CA HIS A 372 7.40 -9.84 -14.86
C HIS A 372 7.32 -11.06 -15.78
N GLY A 373 6.22 -11.82 -15.70
CA GLY A 373 6.04 -13.09 -16.40
C GLY A 373 6.09 -12.97 -17.93
N GLU A 374 5.45 -11.95 -18.51
CA GLU A 374 5.44 -11.74 -19.95
C GLU A 374 6.82 -11.33 -20.50
N ALA A 375 7.61 -10.59 -19.72
CA ALA A 375 8.99 -10.28 -20.11
C ALA A 375 9.86 -11.54 -20.13
N ALA A 376 9.73 -12.40 -19.12
CA ALA A 376 10.41 -13.70 -19.08
C ALA A 376 9.97 -14.60 -20.25
N LEU A 377 8.68 -14.55 -20.64
CA LEU A 377 8.16 -15.26 -21.80
C LEU A 377 8.84 -14.79 -23.11
N GLN A 378 8.97 -13.48 -23.32
CA GLN A 378 9.63 -12.94 -24.52
C GLN A 378 11.09 -13.41 -24.61
N LEU A 379 11.81 -13.41 -23.49
CA LEU A 379 13.17 -13.94 -23.42
C LEU A 379 13.25 -15.44 -23.71
N ALA A 380 12.30 -16.21 -23.15
CA ALA A 380 12.23 -17.66 -23.38
C ALA A 380 11.98 -17.99 -24.84
N VAL A 381 11.06 -17.30 -25.50
CA VAL A 381 10.77 -17.44 -26.93
C VAL A 381 12.01 -17.15 -27.78
N ALA A 382 12.72 -16.07 -27.47
CA ALA A 382 13.95 -15.72 -28.18
C ALA A 382 15.04 -16.78 -28.00
N GLN A 383 15.16 -17.40 -26.83
CA GLN A 383 16.11 -18.50 -26.58
C GLN A 383 15.70 -19.80 -27.26
N GLU A 384 14.40 -20.14 -27.27
CA GLU A 384 13.87 -21.31 -28.00
C GLU A 384 14.17 -21.19 -29.51
N GLN A 385 13.94 -20.01 -30.09
CA GLN A 385 14.25 -19.74 -31.51
C GLN A 385 15.73 -19.88 -31.84
N ARG A 386 16.63 -19.60 -30.91
CA ARG A 386 18.08 -19.80 -31.04
C ARG A 386 18.53 -21.24 -30.76
N GLY A 387 17.59 -22.14 -30.44
CA GLY A 387 17.88 -23.55 -30.11
C GLY A 387 18.46 -23.76 -28.72
N GLN A 388 18.45 -22.75 -27.86
CA GLN A 388 18.97 -22.80 -26.49
C GLN A 388 17.90 -23.35 -25.51
N LEU A 389 17.52 -24.62 -25.71
CA LEU A 389 16.34 -25.21 -25.06
C LEU A 389 16.43 -25.25 -23.51
N SER A 390 17.62 -25.48 -22.94
CA SER A 390 17.77 -25.50 -21.48
C SER A 390 17.54 -24.11 -20.89
N ALA A 391 18.13 -23.07 -21.47
CA ALA A 391 17.93 -21.70 -21.04
C ALA A 391 16.47 -21.25 -21.26
N ALA A 392 15.85 -21.67 -22.37
CA ALA A 392 14.44 -21.41 -22.63
C ALA A 392 13.53 -22.03 -21.55
N LEU A 393 13.80 -23.27 -21.10
CA LEU A 393 13.05 -23.91 -20.00
C LEU A 393 13.11 -23.10 -18.70
N ASP A 394 14.29 -22.65 -18.32
CA ASP A 394 14.45 -21.86 -17.09
C ASP A 394 13.70 -20.53 -17.17
N ARG A 395 13.71 -19.88 -18.33
CA ARG A 395 12.93 -18.66 -18.57
C ARG A 395 11.42 -18.92 -18.64
N TYR A 396 10.98 -20.05 -19.22
CA TYR A 396 9.57 -20.43 -19.19
C TYR A 396 9.09 -20.73 -17.75
N ARG A 397 9.93 -21.35 -16.90
CA ARG A 397 9.62 -21.52 -15.48
C ARG A 397 9.46 -20.16 -14.79
N GLN A 398 10.36 -19.23 -15.06
CA GLN A 398 10.26 -17.87 -14.56
C GLN A 398 8.98 -17.18 -15.05
N ALA A 399 8.64 -17.31 -16.33
CA ALA A 399 7.42 -16.76 -16.90
C ALA A 399 6.16 -17.34 -16.23
N ALA A 400 6.12 -18.65 -16.05
CA ALA A 400 5.02 -19.34 -15.38
C ALA A 400 4.87 -18.93 -13.91
N ALA A 401 5.98 -18.82 -13.18
CA ALA A 401 6.01 -18.31 -11.79
C ALA A 401 5.55 -16.84 -11.69
N GLY A 402 5.86 -16.03 -12.71
CA GLY A 402 5.38 -14.64 -12.87
C GLY A 402 3.94 -14.54 -13.41
N GLY A 403 3.17 -15.63 -13.45
CA GLY A 403 1.75 -15.64 -13.80
C GLY A 403 1.43 -15.69 -15.31
N SER A 404 2.42 -15.87 -16.19
CA SER A 404 2.17 -16.00 -17.62
C SER A 404 1.54 -17.36 -17.96
N ALA A 405 0.25 -17.36 -18.33
CA ALA A 405 -0.46 -18.57 -18.74
C ALA A 405 0.12 -19.19 -20.04
N GLU A 406 0.55 -18.36 -20.99
CA GLU A 406 1.24 -18.80 -22.21
C GLU A 406 2.62 -19.37 -21.84
N GLY A 407 3.36 -18.74 -20.90
CA GLY A 407 4.63 -19.24 -20.39
C GLY A 407 4.50 -20.63 -19.78
N ALA A 408 3.51 -20.84 -18.92
CA ALA A 408 3.20 -22.13 -18.31
C ALA A 408 2.83 -23.19 -19.37
N PHE A 409 2.01 -22.83 -20.35
CA PHE A 409 1.64 -23.73 -21.45
C PHE A 409 2.84 -24.12 -22.29
N ARG A 410 3.72 -23.18 -22.65
CA ARG A 410 4.93 -23.46 -23.45
C ARG A 410 5.94 -24.30 -22.70
N LEU A 411 6.11 -24.02 -21.39
CA LEU A 411 6.92 -24.86 -20.51
C LEU A 411 6.43 -26.31 -20.53
N ALA A 412 5.13 -26.51 -20.25
CA ALA A 412 4.52 -27.83 -20.25
C ALA A 412 4.67 -28.54 -21.61
N SER A 413 4.47 -27.82 -22.72
CA SER A 413 4.62 -28.38 -24.07
C SER A 413 6.05 -28.75 -24.40
N LEU A 414 7.04 -28.01 -23.89
CA LEU A 414 8.45 -28.32 -24.12
C LEU A 414 8.90 -29.52 -23.28
N LEU A 415 8.46 -29.63 -22.02
CA LEU A 415 8.67 -30.78 -21.14
C LEU A 415 8.02 -32.04 -21.71
N ASP A 416 6.78 -31.94 -22.20
CA ASP A 416 6.04 -33.05 -22.85
C ASP A 416 6.77 -33.59 -24.09
N ARG A 417 7.36 -32.70 -24.91
CA ARG A 417 8.18 -33.10 -26.08
C ARG A 417 9.49 -33.79 -25.68
N ARG A 418 10.05 -33.51 -24.55
CA ARG A 418 11.27 -34.17 -24.05
C ARG A 418 10.99 -35.54 -23.45
N GLY A 419 9.81 -35.78 -22.92
CA GLY A 419 9.37 -37.08 -22.42
C GLY A 419 10.00 -37.51 -21.09
N ASP A 420 10.69 -36.63 -20.39
CA ASP A 420 11.42 -36.93 -19.15
C ASP A 420 10.80 -36.37 -17.88
N ALA A 421 9.67 -35.65 -17.99
CA ALA A 421 9.07 -34.91 -16.88
C ALA A 421 7.53 -34.81 -16.96
N ASP A 422 6.85 -35.93 -17.19
CA ASP A 422 5.37 -35.97 -17.38
C ASP A 422 4.59 -35.31 -16.23
N ALA A 423 5.00 -35.52 -14.98
CA ALA A 423 4.32 -34.94 -13.83
C ALA A 423 4.50 -33.42 -13.75
N GLU A 424 5.69 -32.90 -14.06
CA GLU A 424 5.95 -31.47 -14.13
C GLU A 424 5.18 -30.83 -15.30
N ALA A 425 5.16 -31.48 -16.46
CA ALA A 425 4.40 -31.02 -17.62
C ALA A 425 2.90 -30.92 -17.31
N GLU A 426 2.34 -31.93 -16.62
CA GLU A 426 0.94 -31.92 -16.22
C GLU A 426 0.61 -30.80 -15.24
N HIS A 427 1.47 -30.60 -14.24
CA HIS A 427 1.32 -29.50 -13.30
C HIS A 427 1.22 -28.15 -14.02
N TRP A 428 2.14 -27.86 -14.95
CA TRP A 428 2.13 -26.60 -15.67
C TRP A 428 1.00 -26.46 -16.68
N TYR A 429 0.55 -27.57 -17.28
CA TYR A 429 -0.70 -27.56 -18.06
C TYR A 429 -1.90 -27.22 -17.20
N ALA A 430 -1.98 -27.74 -15.97
CA ALA A 430 -3.06 -27.43 -15.04
C ALA A 430 -3.05 -25.94 -14.64
N VAL A 431 -1.87 -25.42 -14.27
CA VAL A 431 -1.69 -23.98 -13.95
C VAL A 431 -2.15 -23.10 -15.12
N ALA A 432 -1.71 -23.40 -16.34
CA ALA A 432 -2.12 -22.65 -17.52
C ALA A 432 -3.64 -22.77 -17.79
N ALA A 433 -4.21 -23.95 -17.61
CA ALA A 433 -5.63 -24.22 -17.85
C ALA A 433 -6.52 -23.49 -16.85
N ASP A 434 -6.13 -23.45 -15.57
CA ASP A 434 -6.83 -22.70 -14.51
C ASP A 434 -6.74 -21.19 -14.73
N ALA A 435 -5.62 -20.69 -15.26
CA ALA A 435 -5.46 -19.32 -15.72
C ALA A 435 -6.22 -19.00 -17.03
N GLY A 436 -7.05 -19.93 -17.54
CA GLY A 436 -7.91 -19.72 -18.70
C GLY A 436 -7.25 -19.97 -20.06
N HIS A 437 -6.03 -20.51 -20.11
CA HIS A 437 -5.35 -20.78 -21.39
C HIS A 437 -6.04 -21.92 -22.17
N ARG A 438 -6.75 -21.57 -23.24
CA ARG A 438 -7.64 -22.48 -23.98
C ARG A 438 -6.96 -23.75 -24.49
N ARG A 439 -5.72 -23.68 -25.00
CA ARG A 439 -4.98 -24.85 -25.49
C ARG A 439 -4.59 -25.79 -24.35
N ALA A 440 -4.26 -25.22 -23.17
CA ALA A 440 -3.96 -26.01 -21.97
C ALA A 440 -5.21 -26.75 -21.49
N GLN A 441 -6.37 -26.09 -21.45
CA GLN A 441 -7.64 -26.71 -21.11
C GLN A 441 -7.97 -27.90 -22.03
N VAL A 442 -7.79 -27.73 -23.34
CA VAL A 442 -7.94 -28.84 -24.31
C VAL A 442 -6.98 -29.97 -24.00
N ARG A 443 -5.71 -29.68 -23.71
CA ARG A 443 -4.69 -30.70 -23.42
C ARG A 443 -5.02 -31.46 -22.13
N MET A 444 -5.47 -30.75 -21.08
CA MET A 444 -5.93 -31.37 -19.85
C MET A 444 -7.14 -32.27 -20.06
N GLY A 445 -8.09 -31.84 -20.90
CA GLY A 445 -9.23 -32.67 -21.32
C GLY A 445 -8.81 -33.93 -22.05
N VAL A 446 -7.85 -33.84 -22.96
CA VAL A 446 -7.29 -35.01 -23.69
C VAL A 446 -6.63 -35.98 -22.70
N ARG A 447 -5.75 -35.51 -21.83
CA ARG A 447 -5.07 -36.35 -20.83
C ARG A 447 -6.05 -37.03 -19.86
N ALA A 448 -7.10 -36.32 -19.44
CA ALA A 448 -8.16 -36.86 -18.59
C ALA A 448 -8.95 -37.96 -19.33
N ALA A 449 -9.28 -37.74 -20.60
CA ALA A 449 -9.97 -38.73 -21.43
C ALA A 449 -9.12 -40.01 -21.69
N GLU A 450 -7.82 -39.87 -21.93
CA GLU A 450 -6.86 -40.97 -22.09
C GLU A 450 -6.78 -41.84 -20.81
N ARG A 451 -6.94 -41.24 -19.63
CA ARG A 451 -6.97 -41.96 -18.34
C ARG A 451 -8.34 -42.53 -17.97
N GLY A 452 -9.35 -42.31 -18.80
CA GLY A 452 -10.71 -42.73 -18.54
C GLY A 452 -11.49 -41.86 -17.55
N ALA A 453 -10.93 -40.71 -17.12
CA ALA A 453 -11.58 -39.75 -16.24
C ALA A 453 -12.53 -38.84 -17.03
N LEU A 454 -13.65 -39.40 -17.51
CA LEU A 454 -14.53 -38.75 -18.48
C LEU A 454 -15.20 -37.50 -17.97
N GLU A 455 -15.60 -37.45 -16.71
CA GLU A 455 -16.22 -36.27 -16.07
C GLU A 455 -15.24 -35.08 -16.02
N ILE A 456 -13.98 -35.36 -15.67
CA ILE A 456 -12.91 -34.35 -15.66
C ILE A 456 -12.62 -33.87 -17.08
N ALA A 457 -12.56 -34.79 -18.05
CA ALA A 457 -12.36 -34.46 -19.45
C ALA A 457 -13.49 -33.57 -19.98
N GLU A 458 -14.74 -33.88 -19.63
CA GLU A 458 -15.90 -33.09 -20.00
C GLU A 458 -15.83 -31.67 -19.45
N SER A 459 -15.49 -31.52 -18.16
CA SER A 459 -15.40 -30.20 -17.53
C SER A 459 -14.35 -29.31 -18.22
N TRP A 460 -13.19 -29.86 -18.54
CA TRP A 460 -12.14 -29.13 -19.25
C TRP A 460 -12.53 -28.77 -20.69
N TYR A 461 -13.12 -29.72 -21.43
CA TYR A 461 -13.59 -29.44 -22.77
C TYR A 461 -14.70 -28.40 -22.79
N ARG A 462 -15.63 -28.44 -21.83
CA ARG A 462 -16.73 -27.47 -21.70
C ARG A 462 -16.18 -26.06 -21.44
N ARG A 463 -15.28 -25.89 -20.47
CA ARG A 463 -14.61 -24.60 -20.20
C ARG A 463 -13.92 -24.05 -21.42
N ALA A 464 -13.14 -24.90 -22.14
CA ALA A 464 -12.45 -24.47 -23.34
C ALA A 464 -13.38 -24.14 -24.50
N ALA A 465 -14.46 -24.89 -24.67
CA ALA A 465 -15.47 -24.69 -25.72
C ALA A 465 -16.29 -23.40 -25.50
N GLU A 466 -16.68 -23.13 -24.27
CA GLU A 466 -17.33 -21.88 -23.86
C GLU A 466 -16.43 -20.66 -24.08
N ALA A 467 -15.12 -20.83 -23.89
CA ALA A 467 -14.11 -19.82 -24.23
C ALA A 467 -13.80 -19.73 -25.77
N GLY A 468 -14.60 -20.41 -26.61
CA GLY A 468 -14.52 -20.32 -28.06
C GLY A 468 -13.50 -21.27 -28.73
N SER A 469 -13.06 -22.34 -28.06
CA SER A 469 -12.20 -23.36 -28.68
C SER A 469 -13.02 -24.32 -29.53
N ARG A 470 -12.91 -24.19 -30.88
CA ARG A 470 -13.56 -25.12 -31.82
C ARG A 470 -13.13 -26.58 -31.65
N SER A 471 -11.87 -26.81 -31.27
CA SER A 471 -11.36 -28.16 -31.01
C SER A 471 -11.91 -28.77 -29.74
N ALA A 472 -12.08 -27.96 -28.67
CA ALA A 472 -12.73 -28.40 -27.43
C ALA A 472 -14.21 -28.74 -27.67
N ALA A 473 -14.93 -27.89 -28.39
CA ALA A 473 -16.32 -28.14 -28.74
C ALA A 473 -16.50 -29.45 -29.52
N PHE A 474 -15.60 -29.74 -30.47
CA PHE A 474 -15.59 -31.01 -31.17
C PHE A 474 -15.30 -32.21 -30.27
N ASN A 475 -14.28 -32.11 -29.40
CA ASN A 475 -13.93 -33.18 -28.45
C ASN A 475 -15.02 -33.42 -27.44
N LEU A 476 -15.67 -32.36 -26.95
CA LEU A 476 -16.84 -32.46 -26.06
C LEU A 476 -18.00 -33.18 -26.76
N GLY A 477 -18.30 -32.83 -28.00
CA GLY A 477 -19.30 -33.52 -28.80
C GLY A 477 -18.97 -35.01 -28.99
N LEU A 478 -17.69 -35.37 -29.19
CA LEU A 478 -17.26 -36.76 -29.25
C LEU A 478 -17.47 -37.51 -27.94
N LEU A 479 -17.17 -36.87 -26.82
CA LEU A 479 -17.32 -37.43 -25.49
C LEU A 479 -18.79 -37.70 -25.18
N LEU A 480 -19.64 -36.69 -25.37
CA LEU A 480 -21.08 -36.77 -25.15
C LEU A 480 -21.77 -37.81 -26.06
N ALA A 481 -21.34 -37.92 -27.32
CA ALA A 481 -21.84 -38.95 -28.22
C ALA A 481 -21.49 -40.38 -27.77
N ARG A 482 -20.39 -40.59 -27.04
CA ARG A 482 -20.04 -41.88 -26.41
C ARG A 482 -20.82 -42.17 -25.14
N GLN A 483 -21.37 -41.16 -24.54
CA GLN A 483 -22.24 -41.24 -23.33
C GLN A 483 -23.73 -41.28 -23.68
N ASP A 484 -24.08 -41.57 -24.94
CA ASP A 484 -25.43 -41.62 -25.47
C ASP A 484 -26.21 -40.29 -25.38
N SER A 485 -25.54 -39.19 -25.14
CA SER A 485 -26.11 -37.82 -25.09
C SER A 485 -26.09 -37.17 -26.49
N GLU A 486 -26.73 -37.81 -27.48
CA GLU A 486 -26.65 -37.38 -28.89
C GLU A 486 -27.15 -35.96 -29.14
N THR A 487 -28.21 -35.53 -28.44
CA THR A 487 -28.77 -34.18 -28.62
C THR A 487 -27.78 -33.07 -28.22
N GLU A 488 -27.10 -33.25 -27.10
CA GLU A 488 -26.10 -32.30 -26.62
C GLU A 488 -24.83 -32.38 -27.50
N ALA A 489 -24.44 -33.59 -27.94
CA ALA A 489 -23.31 -33.74 -28.84
C ALA A 489 -23.53 -32.98 -30.16
N VAL A 490 -24.73 -33.06 -30.75
CA VAL A 490 -25.09 -32.29 -31.95
C VAL A 490 -24.96 -30.78 -31.73
N LEU A 491 -25.39 -30.28 -30.60
CA LEU A 491 -25.24 -28.85 -30.28
C LEU A 491 -23.75 -28.42 -30.30
N TRP A 492 -22.88 -29.21 -29.68
CA TRP A 492 -21.45 -28.88 -29.63
C TRP A 492 -20.75 -29.10 -30.97
N TYR A 493 -21.13 -30.08 -31.74
CA TYR A 493 -20.66 -30.23 -33.11
C TYR A 493 -21.06 -29.06 -34.00
N THR A 494 -22.28 -28.56 -33.85
CA THR A 494 -22.77 -27.37 -34.57
C THR A 494 -21.94 -26.15 -34.23
N ARG A 495 -21.74 -25.85 -32.93
CA ARG A 495 -20.86 -24.77 -32.50
C ARG A 495 -19.42 -24.90 -33.06
N ALA A 496 -18.89 -26.10 -33.04
CA ALA A 496 -17.55 -26.35 -33.62
C ALA A 496 -17.52 -26.13 -35.13
N ALA A 497 -18.52 -26.63 -35.85
CA ALA A 497 -18.60 -26.50 -37.32
C ALA A 497 -18.84 -25.03 -37.74
N ASP A 498 -19.67 -24.29 -37.01
CA ASP A 498 -19.88 -22.84 -37.22
C ASP A 498 -18.60 -22.03 -36.98
N ALA A 499 -17.74 -22.47 -36.05
CA ALA A 499 -16.40 -21.93 -35.85
C ALA A 499 -15.34 -22.46 -36.86
N GLY A 500 -15.76 -23.16 -37.94
CA GLY A 500 -14.87 -23.63 -38.98
C GLY A 500 -14.11 -24.92 -38.63
N HIS A 501 -14.69 -25.83 -37.82
CA HIS A 501 -14.07 -27.13 -37.55
C HIS A 501 -14.59 -28.20 -38.53
N GLY A 502 -13.87 -28.47 -39.62
CA GLY A 502 -14.31 -29.35 -40.72
C GLY A 502 -14.64 -30.78 -40.31
N ARG A 503 -13.95 -31.36 -39.29
CA ARG A 503 -14.29 -32.71 -38.77
C ARG A 503 -15.65 -32.70 -38.06
N ALA A 504 -16.04 -31.62 -37.42
CA ALA A 504 -17.35 -31.49 -36.80
C ALA A 504 -18.45 -31.38 -37.85
N ALA A 505 -18.22 -30.60 -38.90
CA ALA A 505 -19.13 -30.51 -40.04
C ALA A 505 -19.35 -31.88 -40.71
N LEU A 506 -18.27 -32.65 -40.95
CA LEU A 506 -18.40 -34.01 -41.48
C LEU A 506 -19.19 -34.94 -40.53
N ARG A 507 -19.02 -34.84 -39.22
CA ARG A 507 -19.84 -35.60 -38.25
C ARG A 507 -21.32 -35.22 -38.31
N LEU A 508 -21.62 -33.93 -38.43
CA LEU A 508 -23.00 -33.46 -38.60
C LEU A 508 -23.62 -33.95 -39.89
N ALA A 509 -22.86 -33.90 -41.00
CA ALA A 509 -23.33 -34.46 -42.27
C ALA A 509 -23.73 -35.94 -42.16
N LEU A 510 -22.89 -36.77 -41.51
CA LEU A 510 -23.21 -38.17 -41.27
C LEU A 510 -24.41 -38.39 -40.34
N LEU A 511 -24.59 -37.53 -39.35
CA LEU A 511 -25.75 -37.58 -38.45
C LEU A 511 -27.05 -37.17 -39.18
N SER A 512 -26.99 -36.10 -39.99
CA SER A 512 -28.13 -35.67 -40.82
C SER A 512 -28.55 -36.74 -41.82
N LEU A 513 -27.60 -37.44 -42.42
CA LEU A 513 -27.92 -38.59 -43.29
C LEU A 513 -28.64 -39.72 -42.54
N ARG A 514 -28.17 -40.08 -41.35
CA ARG A 514 -28.84 -41.09 -40.51
C ARG A 514 -30.29 -40.73 -40.14
N ARG A 515 -30.56 -39.42 -40.06
CA ARG A 515 -31.89 -38.87 -39.75
C ARG A 515 -32.78 -38.69 -40.98
N GLY A 516 -32.27 -38.98 -42.17
CA GLY A 516 -33.02 -38.78 -43.41
C GLY A 516 -33.16 -37.30 -43.82
N GLU A 517 -32.15 -36.49 -43.49
CA GLU A 517 -32.12 -35.04 -43.77
C GLU A 517 -31.03 -34.72 -44.81
N PRO A 518 -31.22 -35.09 -46.08
CA PRO A 518 -30.16 -35.03 -47.11
C PRO A 518 -29.73 -33.58 -47.43
N VAL A 519 -30.65 -32.61 -47.41
CA VAL A 519 -30.38 -31.19 -47.67
C VAL A 519 -29.44 -30.59 -46.61
N GLN A 520 -29.67 -30.93 -45.34
CA GLN A 520 -28.78 -30.50 -44.28
C GLN A 520 -27.44 -31.20 -44.36
N ALA A 521 -27.42 -32.47 -44.70
CA ALA A 521 -26.17 -33.23 -44.93
C ALA A 521 -25.32 -32.62 -46.03
N GLU A 522 -25.94 -32.17 -47.11
CA GLU A 522 -25.26 -31.52 -48.22
C GLU A 522 -24.57 -30.20 -47.75
N SER A 523 -25.31 -29.34 -47.02
CA SER A 523 -24.78 -28.10 -46.47
C SER A 523 -23.56 -28.36 -45.55
N TRP A 524 -23.65 -29.38 -44.68
CA TRP A 524 -22.55 -29.73 -43.80
C TRP A 524 -21.35 -30.36 -44.55
N CYS A 525 -21.59 -31.10 -45.61
CA CYS A 525 -20.52 -31.61 -46.49
C CYS A 525 -19.76 -30.45 -47.17
N GLN A 526 -20.46 -29.44 -47.67
CA GLN A 526 -19.85 -28.25 -48.25
C GLN A 526 -18.92 -27.55 -47.26
N ARG A 527 -19.39 -27.31 -46.03
CA ARG A 527 -18.54 -26.73 -44.96
C ARG A 527 -17.37 -27.63 -44.59
N ALA A 528 -17.55 -28.96 -44.56
CA ALA A 528 -16.48 -29.88 -44.24
C ALA A 528 -15.39 -29.89 -45.36
N THR A 529 -15.78 -29.67 -46.62
CA THR A 529 -14.86 -29.51 -47.72
C THR A 529 -14.09 -28.20 -47.65
N GLU A 530 -14.73 -27.13 -47.26
CA GLU A 530 -14.13 -25.79 -47.15
C GLU A 530 -13.13 -25.68 -45.97
N TYR A 531 -13.51 -26.17 -44.77
CA TYR A 531 -12.74 -25.96 -43.55
C TYR A 531 -11.99 -27.19 -43.04
N GLY A 532 -12.14 -28.35 -43.72
CA GLY A 532 -11.52 -29.60 -43.28
C GLY A 532 -10.07 -29.75 -43.76
N PRO A 533 -9.24 -30.49 -43.02
CA PRO A 533 -7.97 -30.96 -43.57
C PRO A 533 -8.21 -31.86 -44.80
N ALA A 534 -7.19 -32.03 -45.67
CA ALA A 534 -7.32 -32.67 -46.95
C ALA A 534 -8.10 -34.02 -46.96
N GLU A 535 -7.84 -34.88 -45.99
CA GLU A 535 -8.56 -36.17 -45.81
C GLU A 535 -10.05 -35.98 -45.52
N VAL A 536 -10.42 -34.96 -44.71
CA VAL A 536 -11.81 -34.65 -44.35
C VAL A 536 -12.53 -34.03 -45.53
N ALA A 537 -11.87 -33.11 -46.22
CA ALA A 537 -12.39 -32.47 -47.44
C ALA A 537 -12.65 -33.47 -48.56
N GLU A 538 -11.71 -34.40 -48.81
CA GLU A 538 -11.89 -35.48 -49.79
C GLU A 538 -13.07 -36.40 -49.44
N ARG A 539 -13.18 -36.78 -48.15
CA ARG A 539 -14.30 -37.63 -47.66
C ARG A 539 -15.65 -36.92 -47.78
N ALA A 540 -15.69 -35.63 -47.46
CA ALA A 540 -16.87 -34.79 -47.58
C ALA A 540 -17.26 -34.61 -49.06
N SER A 541 -16.30 -34.40 -49.97
CA SER A 541 -16.56 -34.26 -51.41
C SER A 541 -17.13 -35.54 -52.03
N ARG A 542 -16.64 -36.75 -51.62
CA ARG A 542 -17.22 -38.01 -52.04
C ARG A 542 -18.66 -38.19 -51.59
N LEU A 543 -18.97 -37.81 -50.33
CA LEU A 543 -20.34 -37.83 -49.81
C LEU A 543 -21.23 -36.84 -50.55
N LEU A 544 -20.74 -35.67 -50.85
CA LEU A 544 -21.44 -34.64 -51.60
C LEU A 544 -21.83 -35.13 -53.01
N GLY A 545 -20.89 -35.77 -53.71
CA GLY A 545 -21.14 -36.36 -55.02
C GLY A 545 -22.20 -37.44 -55.01
N ALA A 546 -22.21 -38.31 -53.97
CA ALA A 546 -23.25 -39.34 -53.79
C ALA A 546 -24.62 -38.74 -53.54
N LEU A 547 -24.70 -37.71 -52.64
CA LEU A 547 -25.94 -37.02 -52.32
C LEU A 547 -26.54 -36.27 -53.50
N SER A 548 -25.69 -35.59 -54.29
CA SER A 548 -26.16 -34.88 -55.48
C SER A 548 -26.71 -35.82 -56.54
N ALA A 549 -26.17 -37.05 -56.63
CA ALA A 549 -26.71 -38.10 -57.52
C ALA A 549 -28.08 -38.66 -57.05
N GLU A 550 -28.26 -38.84 -55.72
CA GLU A 550 -29.53 -39.29 -55.13
C GLU A 550 -30.64 -38.21 -55.17
N LEU A 551 -30.30 -36.94 -54.99
CA LEU A 551 -31.24 -35.83 -55.04
C LEU A 551 -31.65 -35.46 -56.49
N SER A 552 -30.91 -35.95 -57.49
CA SER A 552 -31.15 -35.71 -58.92
C SER A 552 -31.92 -36.86 -59.57
N ALA A 553 -32.04 -38.05 -58.90
CA ALA A 553 -32.76 -39.22 -59.33
C ALA A 553 -34.20 -39.22 -58.71
#